data_784fc0f1a25a9b7ec56b7e235351fda0
#
_entry.id   784fc0f1a25a9b7ec56b7e235351fda0
#
_cell.length_a   1.000
_cell.length_b   1.000
_cell.length_c   1.000
_cell.angle_alpha   90.00
_cell.angle_beta   90.00
_cell.angle_gamma   90.00
#
_symmetry.space_group_name_H-M   'P 1'
#
loop_
_entity.id
_entity.type
_entity.pdbx_description
1 polymer ?
#
loop_
_entity_poly.entity_id
_entity_poly.type
_entity_poly.pdbx_seq_one_letter_code
_entity_poly.pdbx_strand_id
1 'polypeptide(L)'
;RLNLVKKIQVYGVTERDNFNQPFLGLASITREGGLKAQVRAYVEDRGRLRETTLTLKHGDDLFEKTHRDEHRGGYTVVDINAAGGFVEFANGLHLTLKETIGPSRPEIFRAQIRKTLEQHMEMQARLADKGLKVLSLFFIDRVANYTSPDGLIRRIFDEEYERIKGRFPFYTDLRADQVRSSYFAQRKPKKGETEGEALDTESRNKTEREAEKAAFALIMRDKERLLSFDEPVCFIFAHSALKEGWDNPNVFQICTLNQTVSEIKKRQEIGRGLRLAVDQTGERVFDDDVNVLSVIANESYQSYASRLQAEYVEAGQAPPPKPTNAARVKAHRNDAIFAGQQAFRDFWARLQRHTTYRITVDTPANLRNKLYGRKVVFHLREADDALLARVSPLPFVKEAQRVENKLVIELD
;
A
#
# COMPACT_ATOMS: atom_id res chain seq x y z
N ARG A 1 2.03 31.00 -0.79
CA ARG A 1 2.37 30.51 0.57
C ARG A 1 3.52 29.52 0.41
N LEU A 2 4.67 29.77 1.05
CA LEU A 2 5.77 28.82 1.13
C LEU A 2 5.32 27.60 1.98
N ASN A 3 5.39 26.40 1.44
CA ASN A 3 5.19 25.18 2.22
C ASN A 3 6.43 24.98 3.10
N LEU A 4 6.22 24.84 4.41
CA LEU A 4 7.29 24.63 5.39
C LEU A 4 7.61 23.14 5.61
N VAL A 5 6.83 22.25 5.02
CA VAL A 5 6.96 20.79 5.10
C VAL A 5 6.64 20.16 3.76
N LYS A 6 7.11 18.93 3.54
CA LYS A 6 6.77 18.14 2.36
C LYS A 6 5.28 17.82 2.29
N LYS A 7 4.75 17.82 1.08
CA LYS A 7 3.41 17.29 0.78
C LYS A 7 3.40 15.77 0.91
N ILE A 8 2.34 15.21 1.47
CA ILE A 8 2.21 13.75 1.61
C ILE A 8 1.43 13.20 0.42
N GLN A 9 1.98 12.18 -0.23
CA GLN A 9 1.25 11.33 -1.17
C GLN A 9 1.30 9.88 -0.70
N VAL A 10 0.21 9.15 -0.94
CA VAL A 10 0.06 7.77 -0.47
C VAL A 10 -0.09 6.82 -1.66
N TYR A 11 0.70 5.75 -1.64
CA TYR A 11 0.58 4.60 -2.52
C TYR A 11 -0.05 3.45 -1.72
N GLY A 12 -1.33 3.18 -1.94
CA GLY A 12 -1.99 1.99 -1.43
C GLY A 12 -1.65 0.79 -2.32
N VAL A 13 -0.88 -0.14 -1.82
CA VAL A 13 -0.49 -1.34 -2.58
C VAL A 13 -1.70 -2.24 -2.81
N THR A 14 -2.62 -2.28 -1.85
CA THR A 14 -3.83 -3.12 -1.89
C THR A 14 -4.81 -2.77 -3.02
N GLU A 15 -4.83 -1.53 -3.53
CA GLU A 15 -5.76 -1.12 -4.58
C GLU A 15 -5.37 -1.64 -5.97
N ARG A 16 -4.10 -1.95 -6.22
CA ARG A 16 -3.59 -2.31 -7.55
C ARG A 16 -3.47 -3.81 -7.78
N ASP A 17 -3.20 -4.58 -6.72
CA ASP A 17 -2.78 -5.97 -6.86
C ASP A 17 -3.81 -6.97 -6.32
N ASN A 18 -5.09 -6.60 -6.24
CA ASN A 18 -6.19 -7.45 -5.71
C ASN A 18 -5.96 -7.96 -4.27
N PHE A 19 -5.11 -7.29 -3.49
CA PHE A 19 -4.85 -7.60 -2.08
C PHE A 19 -6.02 -7.22 -1.14
N ASN A 20 -7.19 -6.93 -1.71
CA ASN A 20 -8.40 -6.57 -0.95
C ASN A 20 -9.10 -7.77 -0.31
N GLN A 21 -8.70 -8.98 -0.67
CA GLN A 21 -9.22 -10.17 -0.02
C GLN A 21 -8.45 -10.44 1.27
N PRO A 22 -9.12 -10.67 2.40
CA PRO A 22 -8.43 -11.06 3.62
C PRO A 22 -7.72 -12.40 3.42
N PHE A 23 -6.54 -12.53 4.02
CA PHE A 23 -5.83 -13.81 4.02
C PHE A 23 -6.60 -14.83 4.88
N LEU A 24 -7.02 -15.90 4.26
CA LEU A 24 -7.62 -17.05 4.94
C LEU A 24 -7.02 -18.34 4.37
N GLY A 25 -6.73 -19.30 5.24
CA GLY A 25 -6.24 -20.61 4.85
C GLY A 25 -6.89 -21.72 5.67
N LEU A 26 -7.52 -22.71 5.03
CA LEU A 26 -8.07 -23.86 5.73
C LEU A 26 -7.00 -24.91 5.98
N ALA A 27 -6.57 -25.05 7.24
CA ALA A 27 -5.53 -25.98 7.63
C ALA A 27 -6.05 -27.40 7.85
N SER A 28 -7.17 -27.54 8.59
CA SER A 28 -7.77 -28.84 8.85
C SER A 28 -9.24 -28.71 9.28
N ILE A 29 -9.98 -29.83 9.20
CA ILE A 29 -11.32 -29.96 9.75
C ILE A 29 -11.32 -31.14 10.71
N THR A 30 -11.80 -30.93 11.94
CA THR A 30 -11.86 -31.95 12.99
C THR A 30 -13.31 -32.24 13.38
N ARG A 31 -13.57 -33.49 13.81
CA ARG A 31 -14.91 -33.94 14.27
C ARG A 31 -14.97 -34.14 15.77
N GLU A 32 -13.84 -34.02 16.47
CA GLU A 32 -13.81 -34.21 17.93
C GLU A 32 -14.53 -33.04 18.63
N GLY A 33 -15.58 -33.39 19.40
CA GLY A 33 -16.41 -32.41 20.08
C GLY A 33 -17.25 -31.52 19.15
N GLY A 34 -17.65 -32.04 17.99
CA GLY A 34 -18.38 -31.37 16.92
C GLY A 34 -17.51 -30.98 15.73
N LEU A 35 -18.16 -30.59 14.63
CA LEU A 35 -17.44 -30.12 13.43
C LEU A 35 -16.76 -28.78 13.72
N LYS A 36 -15.44 -28.73 13.52
CA LYS A 36 -14.60 -27.53 13.70
C LYS A 36 -13.63 -27.41 12.56
N ALA A 37 -13.46 -26.20 12.06
CA ALA A 37 -12.46 -25.88 11.06
C ALA A 37 -11.29 -25.12 11.70
N GLN A 38 -10.06 -25.50 11.36
CA GLN A 38 -8.85 -24.77 11.72
C GLN A 38 -8.51 -23.82 10.56
N VAL A 39 -8.80 -22.53 10.75
CA VAL A 39 -8.61 -21.51 9.72
C VAL A 39 -7.48 -20.59 10.13
N ARG A 40 -6.47 -20.44 9.26
CA ARG A 40 -5.41 -19.46 9.43
C ARG A 40 -5.92 -18.10 8.97
N ALA A 41 -5.74 -17.10 9.82
CA ALA A 41 -6.12 -15.72 9.53
C ALA A 41 -5.18 -14.76 10.25
N TYR A 42 -5.16 -13.49 9.83
CA TYR A 42 -4.51 -12.46 10.61
C TYR A 42 -5.47 -11.97 11.70
N VAL A 43 -5.00 -12.01 12.95
CA VAL A 43 -5.70 -11.52 14.13
C VAL A 43 -5.02 -10.27 14.64
N GLU A 44 -5.80 -9.27 15.00
CA GLU A 44 -5.30 -8.07 15.68
C GLU A 44 -5.33 -8.29 17.18
N ASP A 45 -4.14 -8.23 17.81
CA ASP A 45 -3.98 -8.26 19.26
C ASP A 45 -3.14 -7.06 19.70
N ARG A 46 -3.74 -6.18 20.51
CA ARG A 46 -3.09 -4.98 21.07
C ARG A 46 -2.36 -4.14 20.00
N GLY A 47 -3.01 -3.93 18.86
CA GLY A 47 -2.46 -3.16 17.74
C GLY A 47 -1.34 -3.88 16.97
N ARG A 48 -1.20 -5.20 17.11
CA ARG A 48 -0.27 -6.04 16.35
C ARG A 48 -1.04 -7.11 15.59
N LEU A 49 -0.69 -7.28 14.33
CA LEU A 49 -1.21 -8.35 13.52
C LEU A 49 -0.33 -9.59 13.64
N ARG A 50 -0.99 -10.73 13.89
CA ARG A 50 -0.35 -12.04 13.93
C ARG A 50 -1.13 -13.01 13.07
N GLU A 51 -0.43 -13.80 12.27
CA GLU A 51 -1.04 -14.99 11.69
C GLU A 51 -1.30 -16.01 12.80
N THR A 52 -2.55 -16.42 12.91
CA THR A 52 -3.01 -17.32 13.96
C THR A 52 -3.96 -18.36 13.35
N THR A 53 -3.90 -19.59 13.85
CA THR A 53 -4.89 -20.59 13.50
C THR A 53 -6.06 -20.49 14.46
N LEU A 54 -7.22 -20.14 13.93
CA LEU A 54 -8.47 -20.01 14.65
C LEU A 54 -9.28 -21.28 14.53
N THR A 55 -9.93 -21.69 15.62
CA THR A 55 -10.92 -22.77 15.60
C THR A 55 -12.28 -22.14 15.36
N LEU A 56 -12.89 -22.46 14.22
CA LEU A 56 -14.21 -21.98 13.83
C LEU A 56 -15.23 -23.12 13.91
N LYS A 57 -16.45 -22.76 14.33
CA LYS A 57 -17.66 -23.62 14.34
C LYS A 57 -18.71 -22.97 13.47
N HIS A 58 -19.76 -23.72 13.14
CA HIS A 58 -20.95 -23.17 12.51
C HIS A 58 -21.50 -21.98 13.32
N GLY A 59 -21.79 -20.88 12.66
CA GLY A 59 -22.27 -19.63 13.26
C GLY A 59 -21.18 -18.70 13.81
N ASP A 60 -19.91 -19.11 13.87
CA ASP A 60 -18.81 -18.23 14.29
C ASP A 60 -18.57 -17.15 13.24
N ASP A 61 -18.38 -15.91 13.69
CA ASP A 61 -18.03 -14.76 12.86
C ASP A 61 -16.54 -14.45 12.95
N LEU A 62 -15.89 -14.30 11.79
CA LEU A 62 -14.46 -14.03 11.74
C LEU A 62 -14.09 -12.64 12.29
N PHE A 63 -14.95 -11.64 12.11
CA PHE A 63 -14.68 -10.31 12.65
C PHE A 63 -14.59 -10.33 14.18
N GLU A 64 -15.49 -11.05 14.85
CA GLU A 64 -15.48 -11.18 16.31
C GLU A 64 -14.21 -11.86 16.85
N LYS A 65 -13.62 -12.77 16.06
CA LYS A 65 -12.41 -13.51 16.46
C LYS A 65 -11.11 -12.83 16.06
N THR A 66 -11.14 -12.01 15.01
CA THR A 66 -9.92 -11.38 14.44
C THR A 66 -9.81 -9.90 14.75
N HIS A 67 -10.93 -9.24 15.06
CA HIS A 67 -11.05 -7.79 15.22
C HIS A 67 -10.59 -6.98 14.01
N ARG A 68 -10.69 -7.58 12.79
CA ARG A 68 -10.25 -7.01 11.54
C ARG A 68 -11.42 -6.53 10.69
N ASP A 69 -11.44 -5.24 10.34
CA ASP A 69 -12.52 -4.65 9.53
C ASP A 69 -12.71 -5.34 8.17
N GLU A 70 -11.65 -5.93 7.60
CA GLU A 70 -11.73 -6.71 6.37
C GLU A 70 -12.57 -7.98 6.49
N HIS A 71 -12.82 -8.47 7.71
CA HIS A 71 -13.72 -9.59 8.00
C HIS A 71 -15.15 -9.14 8.34
N ARG A 72 -15.46 -7.85 8.31
CA ARG A 72 -16.84 -7.37 8.32
C ARG A 72 -17.49 -7.68 6.97
N GLY A 73 -18.69 -8.09 6.97
CA GLY A 73 -19.42 -8.33 5.72
C GLY A 73 -19.53 -9.79 5.30
N GLY A 74 -20.04 -10.61 6.23
CA GLY A 74 -20.52 -11.93 5.91
C GLY A 74 -19.50 -13.06 6.03
N TYR A 75 -18.44 -12.87 6.81
CA TYR A 75 -17.52 -13.95 7.14
C TYR A 75 -18.00 -14.81 8.34
N THR A 76 -19.30 -14.96 8.46
CA THR A 76 -19.93 -15.91 9.39
C THR A 76 -19.94 -17.29 8.76
N VAL A 77 -19.51 -18.32 9.48
CA VAL A 77 -19.45 -19.71 9.02
C VAL A 77 -20.86 -20.27 8.88
N VAL A 78 -21.27 -20.64 7.66
CA VAL A 78 -22.58 -21.22 7.36
C VAL A 78 -22.53 -22.73 7.13
N ASP A 79 -21.40 -23.29 6.71
CA ASP A 79 -21.20 -24.73 6.63
C ASP A 79 -19.74 -25.13 6.87
N ILE A 80 -19.56 -26.30 7.50
CA ILE A 80 -18.28 -26.98 7.64
C ILE A 80 -18.48 -28.42 7.16
N ASN A 81 -17.87 -28.74 6.01
CA ASN A 81 -18.02 -30.06 5.41
C ASN A 81 -16.72 -30.86 5.49
N ALA A 82 -16.67 -31.80 6.43
CA ALA A 82 -15.48 -32.62 6.62
C ALA A 82 -15.29 -33.68 5.54
N ALA A 83 -16.37 -34.10 4.87
CA ALA A 83 -16.30 -35.08 3.77
C ALA A 83 -15.85 -34.38 2.47
N GLY A 84 -16.37 -33.17 2.21
CA GLY A 84 -15.98 -32.35 1.07
C GLY A 84 -14.70 -31.55 1.30
N GLY A 85 -14.23 -31.47 2.56
CA GLY A 85 -13.00 -30.77 2.90
C GLY A 85 -13.08 -29.25 2.72
N PHE A 86 -14.20 -28.63 3.08
CA PHE A 86 -14.38 -27.18 2.91
C PHE A 86 -15.12 -26.50 4.08
N VAL A 87 -14.99 -25.19 4.11
CA VAL A 87 -15.78 -24.27 4.95
C VAL A 87 -16.43 -23.24 4.02
N GLU A 88 -17.70 -22.97 4.25
CA GLU A 88 -18.46 -21.95 3.54
C GLU A 88 -18.83 -20.80 4.48
N PHE A 89 -18.71 -19.57 3.98
CA PHE A 89 -19.09 -18.36 4.70
C PHE A 89 -20.32 -17.70 4.07
N ALA A 90 -21.05 -16.92 4.87
CA ALA A 90 -22.31 -16.27 4.46
C ALA A 90 -22.17 -15.33 3.24
N ASN A 91 -20.97 -14.81 2.97
CA ASN A 91 -20.65 -14.01 1.77
C ASN A 91 -20.46 -14.87 0.51
N GLY A 92 -20.67 -16.18 0.57
CA GLY A 92 -20.47 -17.13 -0.54
C GLY A 92 -19.01 -17.56 -0.73
N LEU A 93 -18.10 -17.17 0.15
CA LEU A 93 -16.74 -17.66 0.11
C LEU A 93 -16.70 -19.15 0.48
N HIS A 94 -16.09 -19.93 -0.40
CA HIS A 94 -15.88 -21.37 -0.25
C HIS A 94 -14.38 -21.63 -0.15
N LEU A 95 -13.91 -22.08 1.03
CA LEU A 95 -12.50 -22.29 1.32
C LEU A 95 -12.25 -23.79 1.49
N THR A 96 -11.41 -24.37 0.62
CA THR A 96 -11.10 -25.79 0.62
C THR A 96 -9.85 -26.13 1.43
N LEU A 97 -9.70 -27.41 1.82
CA LEU A 97 -8.52 -27.89 2.57
C LEU A 97 -7.22 -27.59 1.82
N LYS A 98 -6.24 -27.01 2.53
CA LYS A 98 -4.95 -26.54 2.05
C LYS A 98 -5.00 -25.36 1.09
N GLU A 99 -6.18 -24.88 0.75
CA GLU A 99 -6.33 -23.64 -0.01
C GLU A 99 -6.05 -22.45 0.88
N THR A 100 -5.43 -21.42 0.28
CA THR A 100 -5.29 -20.09 0.86
C THR A 100 -5.83 -19.08 -0.12
N ILE A 101 -6.59 -18.13 0.39
CA ILE A 101 -7.09 -16.99 -0.37
C ILE A 101 -6.47 -15.71 0.19
N GLY A 102 -6.47 -14.68 -0.63
CA GLY A 102 -5.83 -13.42 -0.29
C GLY A 102 -4.30 -13.52 -0.29
N PRO A 103 -3.62 -12.38 -0.28
CA PRO A 103 -2.17 -12.34 -0.36
C PRO A 103 -1.53 -12.78 0.96
N SER A 104 -0.54 -13.62 0.85
CA SER A 104 0.33 -13.93 1.98
C SER A 104 1.15 -12.69 2.38
N ARG A 105 1.56 -12.65 3.64
CA ARG A 105 2.40 -11.56 4.16
C ARG A 105 3.70 -11.33 3.35
N PRO A 106 4.42 -12.36 2.92
CA PRO A 106 5.56 -12.21 2.03
C PRO A 106 5.23 -11.52 0.69
N GLU A 107 4.08 -11.81 0.09
CA GLU A 107 3.65 -11.18 -1.16
C GLU A 107 3.33 -9.70 -0.97
N ILE A 108 2.66 -9.34 0.13
CA ILE A 108 2.42 -7.94 0.50
C ILE A 108 3.75 -7.20 0.69
N PHE A 109 4.69 -7.78 1.44
CA PHE A 109 6.01 -7.18 1.65
C PHE A 109 6.77 -7.02 0.32
N ARG A 110 6.70 -8.02 -0.55
CA ARG A 110 7.33 -7.97 -1.88
C ARG A 110 6.75 -6.83 -2.72
N ALA A 111 5.44 -6.70 -2.76
CA ALA A 111 4.76 -5.62 -3.50
C ALA A 111 5.12 -4.23 -2.95
N GLN A 112 5.14 -4.06 -1.62
CA GLN A 112 5.53 -2.80 -0.98
C GLN A 112 7.01 -2.46 -1.21
N ILE A 113 7.91 -3.42 -1.06
CA ILE A 113 9.35 -3.23 -1.26
C ILE A 113 9.62 -2.89 -2.74
N ARG A 114 9.05 -3.66 -3.68
CA ARG A 114 9.15 -3.38 -5.12
C ARG A 114 8.70 -1.96 -5.45
N LYS A 115 7.52 -1.58 -4.97
CA LYS A 115 6.98 -0.24 -5.23
C LYS A 115 7.87 0.86 -4.65
N THR A 116 8.42 0.64 -3.46
CA THR A 116 9.35 1.59 -2.84
C THR A 116 10.63 1.72 -3.64
N LEU A 117 11.22 0.61 -4.09
CA LEU A 117 12.43 0.61 -4.91
C LEU A 117 12.23 1.34 -6.25
N GLU A 118 11.14 1.03 -6.97
CA GLU A 118 10.81 1.70 -8.22
C GLU A 118 10.67 3.21 -8.03
N GLN A 119 9.87 3.63 -7.06
CA GLN A 119 9.66 5.06 -6.78
C GLN A 119 10.93 5.76 -6.29
N HIS A 120 11.77 5.09 -5.50
CA HIS A 120 13.05 5.63 -5.05
C HIS A 120 13.98 5.88 -6.23
N MET A 121 14.20 4.88 -7.07
CA MET A 121 15.13 4.97 -8.19
C MET A 121 14.65 5.97 -9.26
N GLU A 122 13.35 6.02 -9.54
CA GLU A 122 12.74 7.02 -10.41
C GLU A 122 12.93 8.44 -9.86
N MET A 123 12.71 8.61 -8.55
CA MET A 123 12.88 9.90 -7.89
C MET A 123 14.36 10.31 -7.86
N GLN A 124 15.27 9.40 -7.54
CA GLN A 124 16.72 9.69 -7.55
C GLN A 124 17.19 10.11 -8.95
N ALA A 125 16.76 9.41 -10.00
CA ALA A 125 17.08 9.78 -11.38
C ALA A 125 16.61 11.21 -11.74
N ARG A 126 15.43 11.61 -11.24
CA ARG A 126 14.86 12.94 -11.45
C ARG A 126 15.55 14.04 -10.64
N LEU A 127 16.01 13.71 -9.43
CA LEU A 127 16.52 14.69 -8.47
C LEU A 127 18.05 14.78 -8.43
N ALA A 128 18.78 13.88 -9.09
CA ALA A 128 20.23 13.86 -9.11
C ALA A 128 20.83 15.17 -9.68
N ASP A 129 20.30 15.67 -10.79
CA ASP A 129 20.74 16.90 -11.42
C ASP A 129 20.48 18.16 -10.57
N LYS A 130 19.58 18.05 -9.58
CA LYS A 130 19.32 19.11 -8.59
C LYS A 130 20.21 18.98 -7.33
N GLY A 131 21.18 18.07 -7.33
CA GLY A 131 22.05 17.81 -6.19
C GLY A 131 21.33 17.19 -4.99
N LEU A 132 20.24 16.47 -5.21
CA LEU A 132 19.43 15.89 -4.14
C LEU A 132 19.56 14.36 -4.09
N LYS A 133 20.11 13.87 -3.00
CA LYS A 133 20.11 12.44 -2.69
C LYS A 133 18.79 12.04 -2.05
N VAL A 134 18.19 10.97 -2.54
CA VAL A 134 16.95 10.40 -2.02
C VAL A 134 17.25 9.35 -0.94
N LEU A 135 16.55 9.40 0.18
CA LEU A 135 16.57 8.37 1.22
C LEU A 135 15.16 7.76 1.37
N SER A 136 15.12 6.44 1.59
CA SER A 136 13.90 5.69 1.87
C SER A 136 13.98 4.99 3.21
N LEU A 137 12.94 5.14 4.04
CA LEU A 137 12.81 4.47 5.33
C LEU A 137 11.86 3.27 5.21
N PHE A 138 12.28 2.13 5.73
CA PHE A 138 11.46 0.94 5.91
C PHE A 138 11.24 0.70 7.40
N PHE A 139 9.99 0.76 7.84
CA PHE A 139 9.62 0.37 9.19
C PHE A 139 9.19 -1.09 9.20
N ILE A 140 9.96 -1.93 9.89
CA ILE A 140 9.73 -3.37 9.94
C ILE A 140 9.05 -3.79 11.25
N ASP A 141 8.43 -4.95 11.25
CA ASP A 141 7.68 -5.50 12.37
C ASP A 141 8.54 -6.28 13.38
N ARG A 142 9.57 -6.98 12.89
CA ARG A 142 10.49 -7.80 13.68
C ARG A 142 11.91 -7.64 13.19
N VAL A 143 12.83 -7.41 14.10
CA VAL A 143 14.26 -7.28 13.80
C VAL A 143 14.80 -8.54 13.13
N ALA A 144 14.38 -9.73 13.58
CA ALA A 144 14.76 -11.00 12.98
C ALA A 144 14.43 -11.13 11.49
N ASN A 145 13.35 -10.48 11.00
CA ASN A 145 13.01 -10.48 9.57
C ASN A 145 14.07 -9.78 8.69
N TYR A 146 14.96 -9.02 9.31
CA TYR A 146 16.06 -8.37 8.60
C TYR A 146 17.42 -8.94 9.00
N THR A 147 17.65 -9.22 10.29
CA THR A 147 18.98 -9.57 10.83
C THR A 147 19.31 -11.04 10.73
N SER A 148 18.32 -11.94 10.78
CA SER A 148 18.57 -13.38 10.63
C SER A 148 19.19 -13.71 9.27
N PRO A 149 20.01 -14.76 9.16
CA PRO A 149 20.58 -15.21 7.87
C PRO A 149 19.52 -15.35 6.77
N ASP A 150 18.36 -15.90 7.12
CA ASP A 150 17.20 -16.08 6.22
C ASP A 150 16.12 -14.99 6.42
N GLY A 151 16.49 -13.82 6.88
CA GLY A 151 15.57 -12.73 7.18
C GLY A 151 14.68 -12.39 5.98
N LEU A 152 13.37 -12.61 6.13
CA LEU A 152 12.39 -12.52 5.05
C LEU A 152 12.44 -11.17 4.32
N ILE A 153 12.44 -10.07 5.07
CA ILE A 153 12.40 -8.71 4.50
C ILE A 153 13.70 -8.39 3.79
N ARG A 154 14.86 -8.77 4.37
CA ARG A 154 16.16 -8.56 3.74
C ARG A 154 16.27 -9.32 2.42
N ARG A 155 15.89 -10.60 2.41
CA ARG A 155 15.92 -11.43 1.21
C ARG A 155 15.03 -10.87 0.10
N ILE A 156 13.79 -10.48 0.44
CA ILE A 156 12.87 -9.88 -0.53
C ILE A 156 13.45 -8.58 -1.08
N PHE A 157 14.05 -7.74 -0.23
CA PHE A 157 14.67 -6.50 -0.68
C PHE A 157 15.81 -6.77 -1.65
N ASP A 158 16.73 -7.68 -1.30
CA ASP A 158 17.89 -8.01 -2.12
C ASP A 158 17.44 -8.56 -3.49
N GLU A 159 16.48 -9.48 -3.52
CA GLU A 159 15.90 -10.04 -4.76
C GLU A 159 15.25 -8.96 -5.64
N GLU A 160 14.43 -8.09 -5.09
CA GLU A 160 13.73 -7.04 -5.84
C GLU A 160 14.69 -5.94 -6.29
N TYR A 161 15.69 -5.60 -5.48
CA TYR A 161 16.72 -4.63 -5.83
C TYR A 161 17.54 -5.10 -7.03
N GLU A 162 18.08 -6.33 -6.97
CA GLU A 162 18.87 -6.91 -8.08
C GLU A 162 18.05 -7.02 -9.37
N ARG A 163 16.76 -7.28 -9.26
CA ARG A 163 15.85 -7.35 -10.40
C ARG A 163 15.60 -6.00 -11.08
N ILE A 164 15.62 -4.90 -10.32
CA ILE A 164 15.22 -3.57 -10.80
C ILE A 164 16.42 -2.69 -11.14
N LYS A 165 17.54 -2.78 -10.42
CA LYS A 165 18.68 -1.84 -10.46
C LYS A 165 19.24 -1.60 -11.87
N GLY A 166 19.27 -2.63 -12.72
CA GLY A 166 19.79 -2.52 -14.09
C GLY A 166 19.03 -1.56 -15.00
N ARG A 167 17.85 -1.10 -14.58
CA ARG A 167 17.08 -0.07 -15.29
C ARG A 167 17.53 1.37 -14.96
N PHE A 168 18.39 1.51 -13.95
CA PHE A 168 18.79 2.81 -13.41
C PHE A 168 20.31 2.90 -13.31
N PRO A 169 20.98 3.70 -14.17
CA PRO A 169 22.44 3.75 -14.26
C PRO A 169 23.15 4.01 -12.92
N PHE A 170 22.57 4.85 -12.06
CA PHE A 170 23.13 5.18 -10.74
C PHE A 170 23.30 3.94 -9.84
N TYR A 171 22.48 2.90 -10.02
CA TYR A 171 22.45 1.71 -9.16
C TYR A 171 23.06 0.46 -9.80
N THR A 172 23.39 0.48 -11.10
CA THR A 172 23.77 -0.72 -11.85
C THR A 172 24.94 -1.45 -11.22
N ASP A 173 25.98 -0.72 -10.78
CA ASP A 173 27.21 -1.29 -10.23
C ASP A 173 27.17 -1.49 -8.70
N LEU A 174 26.10 -1.04 -8.04
CA LEU A 174 25.95 -1.18 -6.61
C LEU A 174 25.23 -2.48 -6.25
N ARG A 175 25.76 -3.20 -5.25
CA ARG A 175 25.09 -4.38 -4.68
C ARG A 175 24.08 -3.96 -3.63
N ALA A 176 23.08 -4.82 -3.40
CA ALA A 176 22.02 -4.58 -2.41
C ALA A 176 22.56 -4.28 -1.00
N ASP A 177 23.63 -4.97 -0.58
CA ASP A 177 24.25 -4.78 0.74
C ASP A 177 24.99 -3.44 0.90
N GLN A 178 25.38 -2.79 -0.20
CA GLN A 178 26.03 -1.48 -0.18
C GLN A 178 25.02 -0.33 -0.05
N VAL A 179 23.81 -0.49 -0.58
CA VAL A 179 22.81 0.58 -0.61
C VAL A 179 21.85 0.56 0.57
N ARG A 180 21.83 -0.51 1.36
CA ARG A 180 20.95 -0.65 2.53
C ARG A 180 21.73 -0.67 3.84
N SER A 181 21.11 -0.10 4.85
CA SER A 181 21.61 -0.13 6.23
C SER A 181 20.44 -0.27 7.20
N SER A 182 20.72 -0.56 8.46
CA SER A 182 19.67 -0.72 9.46
C SER A 182 20.00 -0.03 10.76
N TYR A 183 18.95 0.43 11.42
CA TYR A 183 18.99 0.96 12.77
C TYR A 183 17.95 0.25 13.63
N PHE A 184 18.42 -0.53 14.60
CA PHE A 184 17.56 -1.16 15.58
C PHE A 184 17.89 -0.65 16.97
N ALA A 185 16.87 -0.31 17.76
CA ALA A 185 17.06 0.21 19.11
C ALA A 185 17.80 -0.82 19.99
N GLN A 186 18.84 -0.38 20.65
CA GLN A 186 19.59 -1.21 21.57
C GLN A 186 18.92 -1.20 22.96
N ARG A 187 18.97 -2.31 23.66
CA ARG A 187 18.57 -2.40 25.08
C ARG A 187 19.47 -1.47 25.91
N LYS A 188 18.90 -0.76 26.88
CA LYS A 188 19.73 -0.05 27.87
C LYS A 188 20.69 -1.04 28.52
N PRO A 189 22.01 -0.71 28.63
CA PRO A 189 22.98 -1.58 29.27
C PRO A 189 22.56 -1.86 30.72
N LYS A 190 22.69 -3.10 31.15
CA LYS A 190 22.55 -3.45 32.56
C LYS A 190 23.76 -2.90 33.33
N LYS A 191 23.59 -2.70 34.65
CA LYS A 191 24.65 -2.20 35.53
C LYS A 191 25.90 -3.09 35.40
N GLY A 192 26.99 -2.55 34.81
CA GLY A 192 28.24 -3.26 34.52
C GLY A 192 28.50 -3.56 33.02
N GLU A 193 27.58 -3.26 32.12
CA GLU A 193 27.77 -3.35 30.67
C GLU A 193 28.09 -1.97 30.11
N THR A 194 29.08 -1.87 29.23
CA THR A 194 29.49 -0.60 28.60
C THR A 194 28.59 -0.18 27.44
N GLU A 195 27.86 -1.11 26.81
CA GLU A 195 26.95 -0.87 25.71
C GLU A 195 25.75 -1.82 25.79
N GLY A 196 24.55 -1.34 25.38
CA GLY A 196 23.34 -2.16 25.34
C GLY A 196 23.34 -3.04 24.10
N GLU A 197 22.94 -4.31 24.23
CA GLU A 197 22.69 -5.21 23.11
C GLU A 197 21.40 -4.85 22.38
N ALA A 198 21.36 -5.09 21.08
CA ALA A 198 20.14 -4.97 20.29
C ALA A 198 19.08 -5.95 20.80
N LEU A 199 17.82 -5.48 20.90
CA LEU A 199 16.71 -6.14 21.62
C LEU A 199 16.30 -7.55 21.12
N ASP A 200 17.02 -8.17 20.17
CA ASP A 200 16.68 -9.51 19.63
C ASP A 200 17.91 -10.25 19.06
N THR A 201 19.07 -10.15 19.72
CA THR A 201 20.28 -10.79 19.21
C THR A 201 20.82 -11.87 20.13
N GLU A 202 20.55 -13.10 19.79
CA GLU A 202 21.38 -14.22 20.19
C GLU A 202 22.63 -14.28 19.27
N SER A 203 23.80 -14.29 19.92
CA SER A 203 25.16 -14.50 19.37
C SER A 203 25.49 -13.93 17.99
N ARG A 204 25.93 -12.68 17.93
CA ARG A 204 26.59 -12.11 16.75
C ARG A 204 28.11 -12.14 16.90
N ASN A 205 28.79 -12.38 15.77
CA ASN A 205 30.26 -12.32 15.75
C ASN A 205 30.77 -10.87 15.85
N LYS A 206 32.07 -10.68 16.11
CA LYS A 206 32.70 -9.36 16.30
C LYS A 206 32.52 -8.45 15.08
N THR A 207 32.61 -9.00 13.87
CA THR A 207 32.48 -8.27 12.60
C THR A 207 31.08 -7.69 12.42
N GLU A 208 30.03 -8.44 12.77
CA GLU A 208 28.65 -7.97 12.70
C GLU A 208 28.37 -6.83 13.69
N ARG A 209 28.94 -6.90 14.89
CA ARG A 209 28.83 -5.82 15.89
C ARG A 209 29.54 -4.53 15.43
N GLU A 210 30.69 -4.64 14.77
CA GLU A 210 31.40 -3.49 14.20
C GLU A 210 30.61 -2.87 13.03
N ALA A 211 30.01 -3.68 12.18
CA ALA A 211 29.14 -3.21 11.09
C ALA A 211 27.89 -2.48 11.62
N GLU A 212 27.27 -2.97 12.70
CA GLU A 212 26.15 -2.28 13.34
C GLU A 212 26.55 -0.95 13.97
N LYS A 213 27.72 -0.87 14.61
CA LYS A 213 28.23 0.39 15.15
C LYS A 213 28.50 1.41 14.04
N ALA A 214 29.07 0.97 12.92
CA ALA A 214 29.29 1.82 11.76
C ALA A 214 27.98 2.32 11.16
N ALA A 215 26.98 1.42 11.00
CA ALA A 215 25.64 1.78 10.52
C ALA A 215 24.95 2.78 11.48
N PHE A 216 25.08 2.58 12.78
CA PHE A 216 24.58 3.51 13.79
C PHE A 216 25.23 4.88 13.66
N ALA A 217 26.56 4.92 13.56
CA ALA A 217 27.30 6.18 13.42
C ALA A 217 26.84 6.94 12.17
N LEU A 218 26.79 6.27 11.02
CA LEU A 218 26.33 6.84 9.75
C LEU A 218 24.90 7.42 9.83
N ILE A 219 23.96 6.64 10.35
CA ILE A 219 22.55 7.05 10.38
C ILE A 219 22.31 8.14 11.43
N MET A 220 22.91 8.03 12.61
CA MET A 220 22.57 8.87 13.76
C MET A 220 23.48 10.08 13.94
N ARG A 221 24.75 10.00 13.56
CA ARG A 221 25.76 11.03 13.83
C ARG A 221 26.22 11.72 12.56
N ASP A 222 26.52 10.96 11.50
CA ASP A 222 27.12 11.48 10.28
C ASP A 222 26.06 11.78 9.22
N LYS A 223 25.06 12.59 9.59
CA LYS A 223 23.91 12.89 8.73
C LYS A 223 24.33 13.56 7.41
N GLU A 224 25.36 14.38 7.42
CA GLU A 224 25.88 15.04 6.22
C GLU A 224 26.50 14.02 5.26
N ARG A 225 27.31 13.09 5.77
CA ARG A 225 27.84 11.99 4.98
C ARG A 225 26.74 11.14 4.37
N LEU A 226 25.68 10.84 5.14
CA LEU A 226 24.53 10.09 4.63
C LEU A 226 23.82 10.80 3.47
N LEU A 227 23.91 12.13 3.40
CA LEU A 227 23.35 12.95 2.31
C LEU A 227 24.27 13.07 1.11
N SER A 228 25.58 12.76 1.23
CA SER A 228 26.52 12.78 0.13
C SER A 228 26.23 11.68 -0.89
N PHE A 229 26.46 11.95 -2.18
CA PHE A 229 26.42 10.93 -3.23
C PHE A 229 27.58 9.93 -3.13
N ASP A 230 28.67 10.25 -2.43
CA ASP A 230 29.80 9.34 -2.20
C ASP A 230 29.43 8.19 -1.24
N GLU A 231 28.40 8.38 -0.41
CA GLU A 231 27.87 7.34 0.46
C GLU A 231 26.75 6.57 -0.27
N PRO A 232 26.90 5.27 -0.60
CA PRO A 232 25.91 4.53 -1.35
C PRO A 232 24.64 4.22 -0.57
N VAL A 233 24.68 4.22 0.78
CA VAL A 233 23.51 3.90 1.61
C VAL A 233 22.39 4.90 1.37
N CYS A 234 21.24 4.39 0.95
CA CYS A 234 20.04 5.19 0.70
C CYS A 234 18.73 4.51 1.16
N PHE A 235 18.79 3.23 1.54
CA PHE A 235 17.67 2.48 2.10
C PHE A 235 17.95 2.14 3.56
N ILE A 236 17.12 2.65 4.46
CA ILE A 236 17.31 2.52 5.92
C ILE A 236 16.17 1.69 6.50
N PHE A 237 16.51 0.60 7.17
CA PHE A 237 15.56 -0.26 7.88
C PHE A 237 15.56 0.05 9.36
N ALA A 238 14.38 0.24 9.94
CA ALA A 238 14.20 0.51 11.35
C ALA A 238 13.05 -0.32 11.94
N HIS A 239 13.19 -0.76 13.19
CA HIS A 239 12.12 -1.39 13.95
C HIS A 239 11.56 -0.38 14.96
N SER A 240 10.25 -0.13 14.90
CA SER A 240 9.61 0.91 15.71
C SER A 240 10.27 2.31 15.56
N ALA A 241 9.90 3.27 16.35
CA ALA A 241 10.41 4.62 16.18
C ALA A 241 11.95 4.65 16.27
N LEU A 242 12.60 5.11 15.20
CA LEU A 242 13.94 5.70 15.30
C LEU A 242 13.95 6.59 16.54
N LYS A 243 15.09 6.65 17.27
CA LYS A 243 15.24 7.42 18.51
C LYS A 243 14.52 8.77 18.39
N GLU A 244 13.76 9.15 19.40
CA GLU A 244 13.05 10.43 19.41
C GLU A 244 13.98 11.57 18.95
N GLY A 245 13.48 12.41 18.04
CA GLY A 245 14.27 13.51 17.48
C GLY A 245 15.13 13.16 16.26
N TRP A 246 15.25 11.89 15.84
CA TRP A 246 15.91 11.63 14.56
C TRP A 246 15.00 11.97 13.38
N ASP A 247 15.52 12.74 12.48
CA ASP A 247 14.94 13.06 11.19
C ASP A 247 16.07 13.36 10.20
N ASN A 248 15.78 13.17 8.92
CA ASN A 248 16.68 13.55 7.84
C ASN A 248 15.87 14.28 6.76
N PRO A 249 16.33 15.46 6.30
CA PRO A 249 15.58 16.27 5.34
C PRO A 249 15.35 15.54 4.01
N ASN A 250 16.25 14.64 3.63
CA ASN A 250 16.17 13.95 2.34
C ASN A 250 15.47 12.59 2.42
N VAL A 251 14.71 12.33 3.48
CA VAL A 251 13.74 11.23 3.48
C VAL A 251 12.56 11.65 2.60
N PHE A 252 12.44 10.96 1.46
CA PHE A 252 11.37 11.19 0.49
C PHE A 252 10.35 10.05 0.46
N GLN A 253 10.71 8.92 1.08
CA GLN A 253 9.83 7.74 1.07
C GLN A 253 9.81 7.04 2.42
N ILE A 254 8.63 6.59 2.78
CA ILE A 254 8.39 5.76 3.96
C ILE A 254 7.58 4.55 3.54
N CYS A 255 8.12 3.37 3.79
CA CYS A 255 7.46 2.09 3.58
C CYS A 255 7.18 1.43 4.92
N THR A 256 5.92 1.20 5.24
CA THR A 256 5.50 0.56 6.50
C THR A 256 5.26 -0.93 6.28
N LEU A 257 6.29 -1.75 6.55
CA LEU A 257 6.22 -3.21 6.52
C LEU A 257 5.71 -3.79 7.85
N ASN A 258 5.41 -2.93 8.81
CA ASN A 258 4.72 -3.29 10.03
C ASN A 258 3.22 -3.07 9.84
N GLN A 259 2.43 -4.05 10.23
CA GLN A 259 0.98 -3.94 10.23
C GLN A 259 0.50 -3.32 11.56
N THR A 260 0.90 -2.07 11.80
CA THR A 260 0.48 -1.34 13.01
C THR A 260 -0.83 -0.60 12.73
N VAL A 261 -1.83 -0.83 13.56
CA VAL A 261 -3.11 -0.10 13.54
C VAL A 261 -3.02 1.21 14.32
N SER A 262 -2.00 1.40 15.15
CA SER A 262 -1.82 2.62 15.96
C SER A 262 -1.55 3.85 15.08
N GLU A 263 -2.50 4.75 15.05
CA GLU A 263 -2.43 6.03 14.34
C GLU A 263 -1.29 6.92 14.86
N ILE A 264 -1.08 6.92 16.18
CA ILE A 264 0.02 7.68 16.81
C ILE A 264 1.37 7.23 16.26
N LYS A 265 1.58 5.92 16.13
CA LYS A 265 2.81 5.37 15.58
C LYS A 265 2.99 5.74 14.11
N LYS A 266 1.94 5.66 13.30
CA LYS A 266 1.97 6.06 11.88
C LYS A 266 2.35 7.54 11.72
N ARG A 267 1.80 8.43 12.54
CA ARG A 267 2.16 9.85 12.54
C ARG A 267 3.62 10.09 12.92
N GLN A 268 4.11 9.39 13.92
CA GLN A 268 5.53 9.47 14.30
C GLN A 268 6.45 8.99 13.18
N GLU A 269 6.09 7.93 12.48
CA GLU A 269 6.83 7.42 11.32
C GLU A 269 6.82 8.44 10.17
N ILE A 270 5.65 8.99 9.81
CA ILE A 270 5.51 10.03 8.76
C ILE A 270 6.28 11.30 9.12
N GLY A 271 6.22 11.72 10.37
CA GLY A 271 6.91 12.91 10.87
C GLY A 271 8.41 12.93 10.56
N ARG A 272 9.04 11.74 10.41
CA ARG A 272 10.45 11.60 10.08
C ARG A 272 10.82 12.08 8.68
N GLY A 273 9.86 12.14 7.77
CA GLY A 273 10.09 12.53 6.38
C GLY A 273 9.55 13.91 5.99
N LEU A 274 8.97 14.68 6.91
CA LEU A 274 8.27 15.91 6.57
C LEU A 274 9.17 17.12 6.33
N ARG A 275 10.44 17.10 6.74
CA ARG A 275 11.35 18.25 6.55
C ARG A 275 11.59 18.55 5.07
N LEU A 276 11.72 19.81 4.72
CA LEU A 276 12.13 20.24 3.39
C LEU A 276 13.52 19.68 3.05
N ALA A 277 13.68 19.26 1.80
CA ALA A 277 14.91 18.70 1.30
C ALA A 277 16.06 19.71 1.32
N VAL A 278 17.29 19.21 1.46
CA VAL A 278 18.54 19.98 1.31
C VAL A 278 19.39 19.38 0.21
N ASP A 279 20.06 20.24 -0.55
CA ASP A 279 20.99 19.84 -1.60
C ASP A 279 22.39 19.48 -1.05
N GLN A 280 23.34 19.19 -1.94
CA GLN A 280 24.73 18.85 -1.57
C GLN A 280 25.48 20.04 -0.93
N THR A 281 24.98 21.26 -1.03
CA THR A 281 25.57 22.44 -0.37
C THR A 281 24.98 22.67 1.03
N GLY A 282 23.95 21.91 1.40
CA GLY A 282 23.23 22.05 2.67
C GLY A 282 22.10 23.08 2.61
N GLU A 283 21.79 23.61 1.42
CA GLU A 283 20.75 24.60 1.23
C GLU A 283 19.36 23.94 1.09
N ARG A 284 18.34 24.58 1.67
CA ARG A 284 16.97 24.11 1.59
C ARG A 284 16.36 24.37 0.23
N VAL A 285 15.75 23.35 -0.33
CA VAL A 285 15.01 23.43 -1.60
C VAL A 285 13.54 23.72 -1.31
N PHE A 286 13.01 24.82 -1.87
CA PHE A 286 11.63 25.25 -1.70
C PHE A 286 10.72 24.92 -2.88
N ASP A 287 11.12 23.96 -3.71
CA ASP A 287 10.35 23.49 -4.85
C ASP A 287 9.27 22.49 -4.38
N ASP A 288 8.01 22.82 -4.63
CA ASP A 288 6.83 22.02 -4.25
C ASP A 288 6.75 20.67 -4.96
N ASP A 289 7.33 20.56 -6.17
CA ASP A 289 7.38 19.31 -6.94
C ASP A 289 8.53 18.40 -6.47
N VAL A 290 9.51 18.96 -5.79
CA VAL A 290 10.58 18.24 -5.10
C VAL A 290 10.10 17.76 -3.73
N ASN A 291 9.47 18.65 -2.96
CA ASN A 291 9.11 18.39 -1.57
C ASN A 291 7.83 17.56 -1.44
N VAL A 292 7.93 16.31 -1.87
CA VAL A 292 6.85 15.32 -1.78
C VAL A 292 7.34 14.10 -1.01
N LEU A 293 6.66 13.76 0.08
CA LEU A 293 6.89 12.54 0.85
C LEU A 293 5.93 11.44 0.38
N SER A 294 6.47 10.37 -0.15
CA SER A 294 5.71 9.19 -0.59
C SER A 294 5.58 8.18 0.56
N VAL A 295 4.37 7.83 0.91
CA VAL A 295 4.07 6.79 1.91
C VAL A 295 3.53 5.55 1.19
N ILE A 296 4.24 4.44 1.31
CA ILE A 296 3.85 3.15 0.75
C ILE A 296 3.20 2.33 1.86
N ALA A 297 1.88 2.18 1.77
CA ALA A 297 1.07 1.51 2.79
C ALA A 297 0.49 0.19 2.27
N ASN A 298 0.22 -0.74 3.18
CA ASN A 298 -0.44 -2.01 2.91
C ASN A 298 -1.97 -1.92 3.02
N GLU A 299 -2.50 -0.74 3.03
CA GLU A 299 -3.94 -0.46 3.09
C GLU A 299 -4.35 0.45 1.94
N SER A 300 -5.66 0.51 1.68
CA SER A 300 -6.17 1.41 0.63
C SER A 300 -5.89 2.87 0.99
N TYR A 301 -5.74 3.70 -0.05
CA TYR A 301 -5.59 5.13 0.13
C TYR A 301 -6.75 5.72 0.97
N GLN A 302 -7.96 5.25 0.74
CA GLN A 302 -9.15 5.76 1.43
C GLN A 302 -9.10 5.44 2.92
N SER A 303 -8.79 4.19 3.28
CA SER A 303 -8.62 3.79 4.68
C SER A 303 -7.53 4.59 5.37
N TYR A 304 -6.38 4.72 4.71
CA TYR A 304 -5.25 5.48 5.24
C TYR A 304 -5.60 6.95 5.47
N ALA A 305 -6.18 7.61 4.47
CA ALA A 305 -6.55 9.02 4.56
C ALA A 305 -7.65 9.28 5.60
N SER A 306 -8.64 8.39 5.70
CA SER A 306 -9.72 8.51 6.68
C SER A 306 -9.19 8.38 8.10
N ARG A 307 -8.35 7.40 8.38
CA ARG A 307 -7.74 7.23 9.69
C ARG A 307 -6.86 8.41 10.09
N LEU A 308 -6.04 8.91 9.17
CA LEU A 308 -5.17 10.07 9.44
C LEU A 308 -5.98 11.32 9.83
N GLN A 309 -7.23 11.44 9.38
CA GLN A 309 -8.10 12.57 9.67
C GLN A 309 -9.02 12.36 10.88
N ALA A 310 -9.38 11.13 11.21
CA ALA A 310 -10.37 10.80 12.22
C ALA A 310 -10.08 11.44 13.59
N GLU A 311 -8.85 11.34 14.06
CA GLU A 311 -8.46 11.90 15.35
C GLU A 311 -8.56 13.42 15.45
N TYR A 312 -8.36 14.16 14.34
CA TYR A 312 -8.55 15.62 14.36
C TYR A 312 -10.03 15.96 14.55
N VAL A 313 -10.89 15.17 13.89
CA VAL A 313 -12.34 15.33 14.03
C VAL A 313 -12.78 14.97 15.45
N GLU A 314 -12.27 13.87 16.01
CA GLU A 314 -12.54 13.46 17.40
C GLU A 314 -12.04 14.49 18.43
N ALA A 315 -10.90 15.13 18.14
CA ALA A 315 -10.38 16.21 18.98
C ALA A 315 -11.10 17.57 18.77
N GLY A 316 -12.15 17.62 17.94
CA GLY A 316 -12.86 18.87 17.62
C GLY A 316 -12.04 19.87 16.81
N GLN A 317 -10.98 19.44 16.17
CA GLN A 317 -10.10 20.25 15.32
C GLN A 317 -10.43 20.08 13.84
N ALA A 318 -10.17 21.12 13.05
CA ALA A 318 -10.26 20.99 11.60
C ALA A 318 -9.22 19.99 11.09
N PRO A 319 -9.62 18.94 10.34
CA PRO A 319 -8.68 17.97 9.84
C PRO A 319 -7.71 18.61 8.83
N PRO A 320 -6.44 18.15 8.77
CA PRO A 320 -5.50 18.60 7.76
C PRO A 320 -6.00 18.23 6.36
N PRO A 321 -5.49 18.86 5.30
CA PRO A 321 -5.80 18.47 3.93
C PRO A 321 -5.54 16.97 3.72
N LYS A 322 -6.42 16.30 2.97
CA LYS A 322 -6.22 14.89 2.63
C LYS A 322 -4.89 14.71 1.88
N PRO A 323 -4.11 13.69 2.21
CA PRO A 323 -2.93 13.35 1.43
C PRO A 323 -3.32 13.09 -0.03
N THR A 324 -2.39 13.27 -0.95
CA THR A 324 -2.65 13.01 -2.37
C THR A 324 -2.66 11.49 -2.62
N ASN A 325 -3.66 11.01 -3.36
CA ASN A 325 -3.65 9.62 -3.84
C ASN A 325 -2.67 9.50 -5.01
N ALA A 326 -1.55 8.84 -4.78
CA ALA A 326 -0.51 8.65 -5.79
C ALA A 326 -0.93 7.72 -6.94
N ALA A 327 -1.99 6.93 -6.78
CA ALA A 327 -2.57 6.13 -7.86
C ALA A 327 -3.33 7.01 -8.88
N ARG A 328 -3.73 8.23 -8.50
CA ARG A 328 -4.40 9.19 -9.38
C ARG A 328 -3.38 10.18 -9.96
N VAL A 329 -2.53 9.70 -10.84
CA VAL A 329 -1.62 10.57 -11.59
C VAL A 329 -2.46 11.40 -12.57
N LYS A 330 -2.41 12.73 -12.49
CA LYS A 330 -2.91 13.58 -13.57
C LYS A 330 -2.02 13.32 -14.79
N ALA A 331 -2.60 12.76 -15.83
CA ALA A 331 -1.91 12.66 -17.09
C ALA A 331 -1.70 14.09 -17.64
N HIS A 332 -0.47 14.52 -17.72
CA HIS A 332 -0.12 15.75 -18.43
C HIS A 332 0.13 15.41 -19.89
N ARG A 333 -0.53 16.15 -20.78
CA ARG A 333 -0.28 16.02 -22.22
C ARG A 333 1.15 16.48 -22.51
N ASN A 334 1.92 15.60 -23.13
CA ASN A 334 3.23 16.02 -23.65
C ASN A 334 3.00 16.77 -24.96
N ASP A 335 3.01 18.10 -24.90
CA ASP A 335 2.71 18.95 -26.03
C ASP A 335 3.76 18.82 -27.16
N ALA A 336 5.00 18.48 -26.83
CA ALA A 336 6.03 18.24 -27.85
C ALA A 336 5.73 16.99 -28.69
N ILE A 337 5.23 15.93 -28.10
CA ILE A 337 4.78 14.72 -28.82
C ILE A 337 3.48 15.01 -29.56
N PHE A 338 2.54 15.66 -28.90
CA PHE A 338 1.20 15.94 -29.47
C PHE A 338 1.28 16.91 -30.67
N ALA A 339 2.10 17.95 -30.58
CA ALA A 339 2.25 18.95 -31.64
C ALA A 339 3.25 18.52 -32.71
N GLY A 340 4.29 17.76 -32.34
CA GLY A 340 5.43 17.45 -33.21
C GLY A 340 5.30 16.21 -34.09
N GLN A 341 4.45 15.23 -33.71
CA GLN A 341 4.36 13.93 -34.40
C GLN A 341 3.00 13.72 -35.08
N GLN A 342 2.97 13.75 -36.41
CA GLN A 342 1.74 13.51 -37.18
C GLN A 342 1.16 12.13 -36.89
N ALA A 343 1.98 11.09 -36.81
CA ALA A 343 1.55 9.73 -36.48
C ALA A 343 0.81 9.64 -35.15
N PHE A 344 1.23 10.43 -34.14
CA PHE A 344 0.55 10.48 -32.84
C PHE A 344 -0.81 11.21 -32.96
N ARG A 345 -0.89 12.29 -33.73
CA ARG A 345 -2.15 12.99 -33.98
C ARG A 345 -3.16 12.11 -34.69
N ASP A 346 -2.72 11.34 -35.67
CA ASP A 346 -3.58 10.41 -36.42
C ASP A 346 -4.07 9.25 -35.54
N PHE A 347 -3.17 8.73 -34.66
CA PHE A 347 -3.54 7.73 -33.66
C PHE A 347 -4.55 8.30 -32.66
N TRP A 348 -4.31 9.52 -32.14
CA TRP A 348 -5.21 10.17 -31.20
C TRP A 348 -6.57 10.47 -31.81
N ALA A 349 -6.61 10.95 -33.07
CA ALA A 349 -7.85 11.17 -33.80
C ALA A 349 -8.66 9.87 -34.01
N ARG A 350 -7.97 8.72 -34.16
CA ARG A 350 -8.63 7.40 -34.18
C ARG A 350 -9.20 6.98 -32.83
N LEU A 351 -8.48 7.25 -31.75
CA LEU A 351 -8.97 6.98 -30.39
C LEU A 351 -10.16 7.88 -30.00
N GLN A 352 -10.19 9.11 -30.48
CA GLN A 352 -11.30 10.05 -30.21
C GLN A 352 -12.56 9.76 -31.06
N ARG A 353 -12.48 8.91 -32.08
CA ARG A 353 -13.67 8.51 -32.83
C ARG A 353 -14.57 7.72 -31.87
N HIS A 354 -15.81 8.20 -31.72
CA HIS A 354 -16.84 7.49 -30.99
C HIS A 354 -16.97 6.07 -31.55
N THR A 355 -16.59 5.08 -30.76
CA THR A 355 -16.82 3.69 -31.11
C THR A 355 -18.28 3.39 -30.80
N THR A 356 -19.10 3.25 -31.81
CA THR A 356 -20.48 2.80 -31.64
C THR A 356 -20.43 1.28 -31.47
N TYR A 357 -20.72 0.77 -30.29
CA TYR A 357 -20.89 -0.65 -30.09
C TYR A 357 -22.32 -1.04 -30.48
N ARG A 358 -22.48 -1.93 -31.44
CA ARG A 358 -23.74 -2.64 -31.61
C ARG A 358 -23.67 -3.87 -30.67
N ILE A 359 -24.37 -3.80 -29.54
CA ILE A 359 -24.54 -4.96 -28.68
C ILE A 359 -25.66 -5.78 -29.32
N THR A 360 -25.30 -6.92 -29.90
CA THR A 360 -26.28 -7.93 -30.32
C THR A 360 -26.55 -8.78 -29.09
N VAL A 361 -27.69 -8.58 -28.44
CA VAL A 361 -28.11 -9.40 -27.30
C VAL A 361 -28.89 -10.58 -27.88
N ASP A 362 -28.33 -11.77 -27.78
CA ASP A 362 -28.90 -13.00 -28.34
C ASP A 362 -30.24 -13.42 -27.71
N THR A 363 -30.60 -12.88 -26.55
CA THR A 363 -31.92 -13.15 -25.96
C THR A 363 -32.39 -12.00 -25.05
N PRO A 364 -33.57 -11.41 -25.30
CA PRO A 364 -34.21 -10.44 -24.39
C PRO A 364 -34.46 -10.99 -22.97
N ALA A 365 -34.62 -12.29 -22.82
CA ALA A 365 -34.84 -12.96 -21.55
C ALA A 365 -33.64 -12.87 -20.60
N ASN A 366 -32.40 -12.88 -21.10
CA ASN A 366 -31.20 -12.78 -20.28
C ASN A 366 -30.93 -11.38 -19.72
N LEU A 367 -31.39 -10.34 -20.44
CA LEU A 367 -31.37 -8.97 -19.94
C LEU A 367 -32.45 -8.71 -18.91
N ARG A 368 -33.65 -9.27 -19.13
CA ARG A 368 -34.75 -9.22 -18.15
C ARG A 368 -34.32 -9.75 -16.78
N ASN A 369 -33.74 -10.93 -16.73
CA ASN A 369 -33.36 -11.57 -15.47
C ASN A 369 -32.22 -10.85 -14.70
N LYS A 370 -31.38 -10.07 -15.39
CA LYS A 370 -30.28 -9.33 -14.75
C LYS A 370 -30.63 -7.90 -14.34
N LEU A 371 -31.63 -7.29 -14.98
CA LEU A 371 -31.96 -5.86 -14.81
C LEU A 371 -33.34 -5.63 -14.17
N TYR A 372 -34.09 -6.68 -13.89
CA TYR A 372 -35.45 -6.58 -13.36
C TYR A 372 -35.50 -5.74 -12.07
N GLY A 373 -36.32 -4.70 -12.06
CA GLY A 373 -36.49 -3.82 -10.91
C GLY A 373 -35.31 -2.90 -10.61
N ARG A 374 -34.36 -2.73 -11.54
CA ARG A 374 -33.21 -1.86 -11.31
C ARG A 374 -33.38 -0.50 -11.98
N LYS A 375 -33.01 0.53 -11.24
CA LYS A 375 -32.91 1.90 -11.74
C LYS A 375 -31.55 2.11 -12.39
N VAL A 376 -31.51 2.42 -13.68
CA VAL A 376 -30.30 2.67 -14.43
C VAL A 376 -30.14 4.16 -14.67
N VAL A 377 -28.99 4.72 -14.35
CA VAL A 377 -28.71 6.14 -14.48
C VAL A 377 -27.59 6.36 -15.49
N PHE A 378 -27.86 7.03 -16.59
CA PHE A 378 -26.88 7.45 -17.56
C PHE A 378 -26.52 8.93 -17.34
N HIS A 379 -25.24 9.23 -17.25
CA HIS A 379 -24.74 10.60 -17.25
C HIS A 379 -24.53 11.05 -18.71
N LEU A 380 -25.31 11.98 -19.17
CA LEU A 380 -25.23 12.52 -20.51
C LEU A 380 -24.34 13.76 -20.54
N ARG A 381 -23.51 13.91 -21.60
CA ARG A 381 -22.73 15.14 -21.80
C ARG A 381 -23.61 16.32 -22.22
N GLU A 382 -24.62 16.05 -23.01
CA GLU A 382 -25.68 16.98 -23.40
C GLU A 382 -27.01 16.26 -23.24
N ALA A 383 -27.99 16.96 -22.72
CA ALA A 383 -29.30 16.41 -22.50
C ALA A 383 -30.07 16.43 -23.85
N ASP A 384 -30.19 15.29 -24.44
CA ASP A 384 -30.91 15.09 -25.69
C ASP A 384 -32.31 14.56 -25.42
N ASP A 385 -33.33 15.45 -25.58
CA ASP A 385 -34.73 15.05 -25.43
C ASP A 385 -35.16 14.05 -26.55
N ALA A 386 -34.43 14.01 -27.66
CA ALA A 386 -34.64 13.00 -28.68
C ALA A 386 -34.27 11.60 -28.22
N LEU A 387 -33.27 11.47 -27.30
CA LEU A 387 -32.92 10.19 -26.70
C LEU A 387 -34.02 9.71 -25.74
N LEU A 388 -34.59 10.60 -24.92
CA LEU A 388 -35.71 10.29 -24.04
C LEU A 388 -36.93 9.79 -24.83
N ALA A 389 -37.27 10.45 -25.91
CA ALA A 389 -38.37 10.05 -26.79
C ALA A 389 -38.16 8.68 -27.48
N ARG A 390 -36.91 8.27 -27.67
CA ARG A 390 -36.58 6.96 -28.27
C ARG A 390 -36.55 5.83 -27.22
N VAL A 391 -36.22 6.14 -25.97
CA VAL A 391 -36.10 5.13 -24.88
C VAL A 391 -37.45 4.87 -24.22
N SER A 392 -38.26 5.90 -24.01
CA SER A 392 -39.56 5.78 -23.32
C SER A 392 -40.53 4.76 -23.90
N PRO A 393 -40.63 4.56 -25.23
CA PRO A 393 -41.55 3.59 -25.81
C PRO A 393 -41.03 2.15 -25.84
N LEU A 394 -39.84 1.85 -25.27
CA LEU A 394 -39.32 0.50 -25.30
C LEU A 394 -40.08 -0.42 -24.35
N PRO A 395 -40.42 -1.65 -24.74
CA PRO A 395 -41.35 -2.52 -24.03
C PRO A 395 -40.86 -3.03 -22.67
N PHE A 396 -39.61 -2.75 -22.30
CA PHE A 396 -38.99 -3.11 -21.04
C PHE A 396 -38.66 -1.88 -20.15
N VAL A 397 -39.14 -0.71 -20.55
CA VAL A 397 -38.98 0.53 -19.82
C VAL A 397 -40.29 0.87 -19.16
N LYS A 398 -40.31 0.84 -17.82
CA LYS A 398 -41.44 1.23 -17.01
C LYS A 398 -41.60 2.74 -16.96
N GLU A 399 -40.50 3.42 -16.77
CA GLU A 399 -40.45 4.88 -16.71
C GLU A 399 -39.08 5.37 -17.19
N ALA A 400 -39.06 6.44 -17.95
CA ALA A 400 -37.84 7.16 -18.35
C ALA A 400 -38.04 8.64 -18.09
N GLN A 401 -37.11 9.26 -17.36
CA GLN A 401 -37.18 10.69 -17.09
C GLN A 401 -35.80 11.32 -17.19
N ARG A 402 -35.78 12.59 -17.51
CA ARG A 402 -34.59 13.41 -17.50
C ARG A 402 -34.51 14.20 -16.19
N VAL A 403 -33.42 14.12 -15.51
CA VAL A 403 -33.13 14.91 -14.30
C VAL A 403 -31.78 15.59 -14.51
N GLU A 404 -31.79 16.87 -14.79
CA GLU A 404 -30.62 17.66 -15.19
C GLU A 404 -29.89 17.02 -16.40
N ASN A 405 -28.59 16.64 -16.23
CA ASN A 405 -27.79 15.97 -17.25
C ASN A 405 -27.79 14.44 -17.10
N LYS A 406 -28.85 13.88 -16.54
CA LYS A 406 -29.00 12.44 -16.34
C LYS A 406 -30.27 11.95 -17.01
N LEU A 407 -30.14 10.80 -17.66
CA LEU A 407 -31.28 10.00 -18.10
C LEU A 407 -31.46 8.87 -17.07
N VAL A 408 -32.60 8.89 -16.38
CA VAL A 408 -32.96 7.87 -15.40
C VAL A 408 -34.00 6.98 -16.01
N ILE A 409 -33.72 5.68 -16.10
CA ILE A 409 -34.61 4.68 -16.68
C ILE A 409 -34.92 3.66 -15.59
N GLU A 410 -36.20 3.48 -15.33
CA GLU A 410 -36.72 2.38 -14.51
C GLU A 410 -37.17 1.25 -15.42
N LEU A 411 -36.67 0.06 -15.21
CA LEU A 411 -36.96 -1.12 -16.00
C LEU A 411 -38.03 -2.00 -15.29
N ASP A 412 -38.93 -2.58 -16.10
CA ASP A 412 -39.92 -3.56 -15.59
C ASP A 412 -39.28 -4.81 -15.01
#